data_a5cbb06538bd9deda7fbaab9827ecdfd
#
_entry.id   a5cbb06538bd9deda7fbaab9827ecdfd
#
_cell.length_a   1.000
_cell.length_b   1.000
_cell.length_c   1.000
_cell.angle_alpha   90.00
_cell.angle_beta   90.00
_cell.angle_gamma   90.00
#
_symmetry.space_group_name_H-M   'P 1'
#
loop_
_entity.id
_entity.type
_entity.pdbx_description
1 polymer ?
#
loop_
_entity_poly.entity_id
_entity_poly.type
_entity_poly.pdbx_seq_one_letter_code
_entity_poly.pdbx_strand_id
1 'polypeptide(L)'
;VATKSIDVELLAKMFLAGAQNIEAKKEYINELNVFPVPDGDTGTNMSMTIMAAAKEVTALEGMDMASLAKAISSGSLRGARGNSGVILSQLLRGFTKSIKTESEIDVPALARAAVRAKETAYKAVMKPKEGTILTVAKGVAEKAQTLAEETDDLEEFLPKLIEEAETVLAKTPDMLPVLKEAGVVDSGGQGLLEVLRGAYDAFLDKEIDYSALAPASPAVNATKVENESTVDIKFGYCTEFIILLDKEFTEKDEVEFKAYLESIGDSIVCVADEDVVKIHVHTNDPGLAIQKALTYGQLSRMKIDNMREEHQEKLIKDAEKLAAAQKEKEKAKEPRKKVGFIAVSIGEGLNEIFKELGVDYIIEGGQTMNPSTEDMLTAIDHVNADYIYILPNNKNIVMAANQARDLTEDKDIIVIPTKTVPQGITAVLNYNAEEDVDTNEETMLEAIKCVKTGQVTYAVRDTHIDDKEIHEGDIMGIGDAGILAVGKSVDGTTKDMLAQLVNDDSELISLYYGEEVSEEEAEKLTAEIEELYPDMDVDAHMGGQPIYYYVLAVE
;
A
#
# COMPACT_ATOMS: atom_id res chain seq x y z
N VAL A 1 26.20 -6.17 -32.61
CA VAL A 1 25.19 -7.03 -33.24
C VAL A 1 23.83 -6.52 -32.71
N ALA A 2 22.94 -6.07 -33.60
CA ALA A 2 21.62 -5.55 -33.22
C ALA A 2 20.85 -6.62 -32.42
N THR A 3 20.32 -6.24 -31.26
CA THR A 3 19.49 -7.12 -30.44
C THR A 3 18.06 -7.05 -30.96
N LYS A 4 17.59 -8.14 -31.58
CA LYS A 4 16.31 -8.17 -32.32
C LYS A 4 15.12 -8.71 -31.51
N SER A 5 15.39 -9.42 -30.42
CA SER A 5 14.34 -10.02 -29.59
C SER A 5 14.72 -10.10 -28.11
N ILE A 6 13.73 -10.13 -27.26
CA ILE A 6 13.79 -10.32 -25.81
C ILE A 6 13.21 -11.70 -25.52
N ASP A 7 14.02 -12.61 -24.98
CA ASP A 7 13.56 -13.90 -24.52
C ASP A 7 12.90 -13.80 -23.12
N VAL A 8 12.39 -14.91 -22.63
CA VAL A 8 11.67 -14.95 -21.35
C VAL A 8 12.58 -14.63 -20.15
N GLU A 9 13.85 -15.04 -20.19
CA GLU A 9 14.81 -14.81 -19.09
C GLU A 9 15.20 -13.34 -19.02
N LEU A 10 15.47 -12.71 -20.16
CA LEU A 10 15.76 -11.28 -20.23
C LEU A 10 14.54 -10.44 -19.82
N LEU A 11 13.32 -10.82 -20.27
CA LEU A 11 12.10 -10.13 -19.87
C LEU A 11 11.89 -10.20 -18.35
N ALA A 12 12.11 -11.36 -17.75
CA ALA A 12 12.01 -11.51 -16.30
C ALA A 12 13.01 -10.60 -15.56
N LYS A 13 14.27 -10.57 -16.03
CA LYS A 13 15.30 -9.66 -15.48
C LYS A 13 14.87 -8.19 -15.62
N MET A 14 14.39 -7.79 -16.79
CA MET A 14 13.91 -6.43 -17.05
C MET A 14 12.76 -6.06 -16.11
N PHE A 15 11.79 -6.96 -15.92
CA PHE A 15 10.67 -6.74 -15.02
C PHE A 15 11.12 -6.59 -13.56
N LEU A 16 11.97 -7.50 -13.08
CA LEU A 16 12.51 -7.47 -11.71
C LEU A 16 13.34 -6.21 -11.44
N ALA A 17 14.13 -5.78 -12.42
CA ALA A 17 14.91 -4.55 -12.34
C ALA A 17 14.02 -3.29 -12.29
N GLY A 18 12.95 -3.27 -13.08
CA GLY A 18 11.94 -2.21 -13.03
C GLY A 18 11.26 -2.13 -11.67
N ALA A 19 10.89 -3.29 -11.09
CA ALA A 19 10.30 -3.38 -9.75
C ALA A 19 11.25 -2.84 -8.68
N GLN A 20 12.53 -3.14 -8.81
CA GLN A 20 13.53 -2.70 -7.86
C GLN A 20 13.85 -1.21 -7.96
N ASN A 21 13.89 -0.68 -9.18
CA ASN A 21 14.16 0.74 -9.39
C ASN A 21 13.04 1.62 -8.80
N ILE A 22 11.77 1.24 -8.97
CA ILE A 22 10.67 2.00 -8.36
C ILE A 22 10.68 1.88 -6.83
N GLU A 23 11.01 0.71 -6.25
CA GLU A 23 11.16 0.55 -4.80
C GLU A 23 12.26 1.48 -4.27
N ALA A 24 13.41 1.55 -4.93
CA ALA A 24 14.50 2.45 -4.56
C ALA A 24 14.14 3.94 -4.67
N LYS A 25 13.15 4.29 -5.50
CA LYS A 25 12.72 5.67 -5.77
C LYS A 25 11.36 6.02 -5.16
N LYS A 26 10.75 5.15 -4.38
CA LYS A 26 9.39 5.33 -3.87
C LYS A 26 9.21 6.61 -3.06
N GLU A 27 10.17 6.96 -2.21
CA GLU A 27 10.09 8.19 -1.41
C GLU A 27 10.12 9.45 -2.29
N TYR A 28 11.00 9.48 -3.29
CA TYR A 28 11.01 10.57 -4.26
C TYR A 28 9.68 10.69 -5.02
N ILE A 29 9.05 9.56 -5.39
CA ILE A 29 7.76 9.55 -6.08
C ILE A 29 6.65 10.01 -5.13
N ASN A 30 6.72 9.65 -3.84
CA ASN A 30 5.81 10.13 -2.80
C ASN A 30 5.86 11.66 -2.65
N GLU A 31 7.07 12.26 -2.71
CA GLU A 31 7.26 13.71 -2.64
C GLU A 31 6.57 14.46 -3.80
N LEU A 32 6.42 13.83 -4.96
CA LEU A 32 5.73 14.40 -6.12
C LEU A 32 4.20 14.30 -6.04
N ASN A 33 3.66 13.53 -5.09
CA ASN A 33 2.23 13.26 -5.02
C ASN A 33 1.46 14.46 -4.46
N VAL A 34 0.85 15.22 -5.35
CA VAL A 34 -0.03 16.36 -5.04
C VAL A 34 -1.42 16.20 -5.67
N PHE A 35 -1.66 15.16 -6.46
CA PHE A 35 -2.90 14.91 -7.18
C PHE A 35 -3.20 13.41 -7.25
N PRO A 36 -4.47 12.99 -7.10
CA PRO A 36 -5.69 13.76 -6.80
C PRO A 36 -5.77 14.26 -5.35
N VAL A 37 -4.95 13.73 -4.46
CA VAL A 37 -4.81 14.09 -3.05
C VAL A 37 -3.33 14.12 -2.71
N PRO A 38 -2.84 15.09 -1.94
CA PRO A 38 -1.46 15.14 -1.51
C PRO A 38 -1.19 14.23 -0.29
N ASP A 39 -1.55 12.95 -0.39
CA ASP A 39 -1.37 11.95 0.67
C ASP A 39 0.02 11.29 0.68
N GLY A 40 0.85 11.60 -0.34
CA GLY A 40 2.25 11.17 -0.40
C GLY A 40 2.44 9.66 -0.48
N ASP A 41 1.47 8.91 -1.01
CA ASP A 41 1.47 7.44 -1.01
C ASP A 41 1.66 6.79 -2.39
N THR A 42 1.71 7.57 -3.46
CA THR A 42 1.78 7.06 -4.85
C THR A 42 2.96 6.12 -5.06
N GLY A 43 4.16 6.50 -4.64
CA GLY A 43 5.36 5.67 -4.77
C GLY A 43 5.24 4.37 -3.99
N THR A 44 4.74 4.45 -2.77
CA THR A 44 4.48 3.30 -1.90
C THR A 44 3.46 2.34 -2.54
N ASN A 45 2.32 2.84 -3.01
CA ASN A 45 1.28 2.03 -3.64
C ASN A 45 1.77 1.33 -4.91
N MET A 46 2.48 2.05 -5.79
CA MET A 46 3.02 1.49 -7.03
C MET A 46 4.11 0.46 -6.74
N SER A 47 5.03 0.76 -5.80
CA SER A 47 6.09 -0.16 -5.42
C SER A 47 5.54 -1.44 -4.81
N MET A 48 4.65 -1.37 -3.83
CA MET A 48 4.04 -2.55 -3.22
C MET A 48 3.29 -3.40 -4.26
N THR A 49 2.63 -2.76 -5.23
CA THR A 49 1.91 -3.44 -6.31
C THR A 49 2.85 -4.26 -7.21
N ILE A 50 3.94 -3.65 -7.69
CA ILE A 50 4.87 -4.33 -8.59
C ILE A 50 5.73 -5.36 -7.85
N MET A 51 6.09 -5.10 -6.58
CA MET A 51 6.83 -6.02 -5.72
C MET A 51 6.04 -7.30 -5.41
N ALA A 52 4.71 -7.22 -5.29
CA ALA A 52 3.86 -8.40 -5.18
C ALA A 52 3.98 -9.30 -6.42
N ALA A 53 3.99 -8.72 -7.61
CA ALA A 53 4.24 -9.47 -8.85
C ALA A 53 5.67 -10.00 -8.94
N ALA A 54 6.67 -9.21 -8.54
CA ALA A 54 8.08 -9.63 -8.53
C ALA A 54 8.28 -10.86 -7.64
N LYS A 55 7.58 -10.94 -6.51
CA LYS A 55 7.60 -12.12 -5.63
C LYS A 55 7.05 -13.37 -6.31
N GLU A 56 5.96 -13.26 -7.09
CA GLU A 56 5.44 -14.39 -7.88
C GLU A 56 6.41 -14.79 -9.00
N VAL A 57 7.04 -13.82 -9.67
CA VAL A 57 8.04 -14.09 -10.72
C VAL A 57 9.25 -14.83 -10.15
N THR A 58 9.78 -14.41 -9.01
CA THR A 58 10.94 -15.06 -8.36
C THR A 58 10.63 -16.47 -7.84
N ALA A 59 9.36 -16.79 -7.62
CA ALA A 59 8.92 -18.11 -7.14
C ALA A 59 8.68 -19.13 -8.28
N LEU A 60 8.84 -18.75 -9.58
CA LEU A 60 8.60 -19.64 -10.69
C LEU A 60 9.67 -20.75 -10.79
N GLU A 61 9.24 -22.01 -10.73
CA GLU A 61 10.05 -23.19 -11.03
C GLU A 61 9.94 -23.52 -12.53
N GLY A 62 10.90 -23.06 -13.33
CA GLY A 62 10.85 -23.17 -14.79
C GLY A 62 9.99 -22.05 -15.40
N MET A 63 10.58 -21.35 -16.36
CA MET A 63 10.02 -20.10 -16.87
C MET A 63 9.75 -20.20 -18.37
N ASP A 64 8.50 -20.07 -18.75
CA ASP A 64 8.08 -19.78 -20.13
C ASP A 64 7.30 -18.45 -20.16
N MET A 65 7.06 -17.94 -21.37
CA MET A 65 6.39 -16.64 -21.53
C MET A 65 4.98 -16.63 -20.93
N ALA A 66 4.26 -17.74 -20.95
CA ALA A 66 2.91 -17.83 -20.41
C ALA A 66 2.89 -17.81 -18.88
N SER A 67 3.80 -18.54 -18.24
CA SER A 67 3.93 -18.56 -16.76
C SER A 67 4.43 -17.23 -16.23
N LEU A 68 5.42 -16.61 -16.89
CA LEU A 68 5.90 -15.27 -16.55
C LEU A 68 4.79 -14.22 -16.68
N ALA A 69 4.08 -14.21 -17.82
CA ALA A 69 2.97 -13.30 -18.05
C ALA A 69 1.86 -13.46 -16.99
N LYS A 70 1.56 -14.70 -16.58
CA LYS A 70 0.59 -15.00 -15.53
C LYS A 70 1.07 -14.48 -14.17
N ALA A 71 2.32 -14.73 -13.79
CA ALA A 71 2.88 -14.27 -12.52
C ALA A 71 2.86 -12.75 -12.41
N ILE A 72 3.29 -12.02 -13.45
CA ILE A 72 3.24 -10.56 -13.49
C ILE A 72 1.81 -10.05 -13.38
N SER A 73 0.88 -10.60 -14.19
CA SER A 73 -0.52 -10.16 -14.20
C SER A 73 -1.24 -10.45 -12.90
N SER A 74 -1.16 -11.69 -12.40
CA SER A 74 -1.85 -12.13 -11.17
C SER A 74 -1.27 -11.43 -9.93
N GLY A 75 0.05 -11.42 -9.79
CA GLY A 75 0.71 -10.81 -8.63
C GLY A 75 0.46 -9.31 -8.53
N SER A 76 0.57 -8.57 -9.66
CA SER A 76 0.26 -7.13 -9.66
C SER A 76 -1.22 -6.84 -9.41
N LEU A 77 -2.13 -7.69 -9.92
CA LEU A 77 -3.57 -7.53 -9.73
C LEU A 77 -3.97 -7.68 -8.26
N ARG A 78 -3.49 -8.73 -7.60
CA ARG A 78 -3.77 -9.00 -6.18
C ARG A 78 -3.07 -8.01 -5.25
N GLY A 79 -1.83 -7.66 -5.58
CA GLY A 79 -1.06 -6.67 -4.82
C GLY A 79 -1.44 -5.22 -5.06
N ALA A 80 -2.39 -4.92 -5.95
CA ALA A 80 -2.75 -3.56 -6.32
C ALA A 80 -3.29 -2.76 -5.13
N ARG A 81 -2.68 -1.58 -4.90
CA ARG A 81 -3.03 -0.67 -3.80
C ARG A 81 -3.26 0.74 -4.32
N GLY A 82 -4.27 1.41 -3.80
CA GLY A 82 -4.62 2.76 -4.21
C GLY A 82 -4.89 2.89 -5.71
N ASN A 83 -5.21 4.09 -6.17
CA ASN A 83 -5.50 4.33 -7.60
C ASN A 83 -4.27 4.08 -8.49
N SER A 84 -3.09 4.54 -8.06
CA SER A 84 -1.84 4.42 -8.81
C SER A 84 -1.40 2.97 -8.98
N GLY A 85 -1.49 2.15 -7.94
CA GLY A 85 -1.19 0.72 -7.99
C GLY A 85 -2.19 -0.05 -8.86
N VAL A 86 -3.49 0.27 -8.76
CA VAL A 86 -4.50 -0.37 -9.63
C VAL A 86 -4.24 -0.03 -11.10
N ILE A 87 -3.94 1.24 -11.43
CA ILE A 87 -3.63 1.63 -12.82
C ILE A 87 -2.37 0.91 -13.32
N LEU A 88 -1.30 0.85 -12.50
CA LEU A 88 -0.08 0.11 -12.83
C LEU A 88 -0.39 -1.38 -13.07
N SER A 89 -1.21 -2.02 -12.23
CA SER A 89 -1.61 -3.41 -12.41
C SER A 89 -2.34 -3.64 -13.73
N GLN A 90 -3.17 -2.69 -14.17
CA GLN A 90 -3.87 -2.77 -15.45
C GLN A 90 -2.94 -2.54 -16.65
N LEU A 91 -1.93 -1.68 -16.53
CA LEU A 91 -0.88 -1.54 -17.54
C LEU A 91 -0.12 -2.86 -17.71
N LEU A 92 0.33 -3.46 -16.62
CA LEU A 92 1.03 -4.75 -16.61
C LEU A 92 0.14 -5.87 -17.16
N ARG A 93 -1.14 -5.92 -16.78
CA ARG A 93 -2.11 -6.91 -17.29
C ARG A 93 -2.33 -6.78 -18.80
N GLY A 94 -2.45 -5.56 -19.32
CA GLY A 94 -2.59 -5.33 -20.76
C GLY A 94 -1.33 -5.77 -21.52
N PHE A 95 -0.17 -5.41 -21.02
CA PHE A 95 1.13 -5.81 -21.55
C PHE A 95 1.29 -7.33 -21.62
N THR A 96 1.13 -8.01 -20.50
CA THR A 96 1.28 -9.47 -20.38
C THR A 96 0.26 -10.23 -21.21
N LYS A 97 -0.95 -9.73 -21.34
CA LYS A 97 -1.98 -10.33 -22.18
C LYS A 97 -1.62 -10.34 -23.66
N SER A 98 -0.81 -9.38 -24.11
CA SER A 98 -0.31 -9.30 -25.50
C SER A 98 0.83 -10.27 -25.79
N ILE A 99 1.70 -10.51 -24.81
CA ILE A 99 2.96 -11.28 -25.01
C ILE A 99 2.86 -12.75 -24.61
N LYS A 100 1.85 -13.19 -23.87
CA LYS A 100 1.75 -14.52 -23.26
C LYS A 100 1.87 -15.71 -24.24
N THR A 101 1.62 -15.48 -25.54
CA THR A 101 1.70 -16.49 -26.60
C THR A 101 2.93 -16.35 -27.49
N GLU A 102 3.74 -15.32 -27.26
CA GLU A 102 4.97 -15.11 -28.01
C GLU A 102 6.10 -16.01 -27.46
N SER A 103 6.98 -16.49 -28.32
CA SER A 103 8.19 -17.22 -27.90
C SER A 103 9.31 -16.26 -27.53
N GLU A 104 9.39 -15.16 -28.22
CA GLU A 104 10.31 -14.03 -28.03
C GLU A 104 9.58 -12.74 -28.38
N ILE A 105 10.02 -11.62 -27.82
CA ILE A 105 9.39 -10.32 -28.03
C ILE A 105 10.30 -9.48 -28.93
N ASP A 106 9.88 -9.24 -30.14
CA ASP A 106 10.48 -8.30 -31.09
C ASP A 106 9.87 -6.89 -30.95
N VAL A 107 10.38 -5.92 -31.72
CA VAL A 107 9.88 -4.55 -31.73
C VAL A 107 8.39 -4.47 -32.05
N PRO A 108 7.84 -5.14 -33.09
CA PRO A 108 6.39 -5.16 -33.34
C PRO A 108 5.55 -5.75 -32.20
N ALA A 109 6.03 -6.82 -31.55
CA ALA A 109 5.33 -7.41 -30.41
C ALA A 109 5.32 -6.47 -29.21
N LEU A 110 6.44 -5.79 -28.94
CA LEU A 110 6.56 -4.81 -27.87
C LEU A 110 5.64 -3.59 -28.10
N ALA A 111 5.56 -3.10 -29.34
CA ALA A 111 4.65 -2.01 -29.71
C ALA A 111 3.18 -2.41 -29.50
N ARG A 112 2.78 -3.62 -29.92
CA ARG A 112 1.42 -4.14 -29.66
C ARG A 112 1.14 -4.25 -28.16
N ALA A 113 2.13 -4.69 -27.39
CA ALA A 113 2.01 -4.84 -25.94
C ALA A 113 1.84 -3.49 -25.23
N ALA A 114 2.59 -2.46 -25.65
CA ALA A 114 2.45 -1.09 -25.13
C ALA A 114 1.04 -0.50 -25.42
N VAL A 115 0.53 -0.69 -26.64
CA VAL A 115 -0.84 -0.27 -27.00
C VAL A 115 -1.88 -0.98 -26.15
N ARG A 116 -1.74 -2.29 -25.99
CA ARG A 116 -2.68 -3.08 -25.18
C ARG A 116 -2.63 -2.69 -23.70
N ALA A 117 -1.45 -2.38 -23.18
CA ALA A 117 -1.27 -1.87 -21.82
C ALA A 117 -2.08 -0.57 -21.63
N LYS A 118 -1.86 0.42 -22.50
CA LYS A 118 -2.61 1.69 -22.50
C LYS A 118 -4.12 1.46 -22.54
N GLU A 119 -4.62 0.68 -23.51
CA GLU A 119 -6.05 0.43 -23.69
C GLU A 119 -6.68 -0.20 -22.44
N THR A 120 -5.98 -1.16 -21.83
CA THR A 120 -6.47 -1.84 -20.62
C THR A 120 -6.56 -0.88 -19.43
N ALA A 121 -5.55 -0.04 -19.24
CA ALA A 121 -5.54 0.95 -18.15
C ALA A 121 -6.60 2.04 -18.34
N TYR A 122 -6.75 2.60 -19.55
CA TYR A 122 -7.80 3.60 -19.84
C TYR A 122 -9.21 3.04 -19.62
N LYS A 123 -9.41 1.76 -19.93
CA LYS A 123 -10.71 1.09 -19.76
C LYS A 123 -11.08 0.85 -18.30
N ALA A 124 -10.07 0.70 -17.43
CA ALA A 124 -10.27 0.49 -16.00
C ALA A 124 -10.63 1.78 -15.25
N VAL A 125 -10.33 2.95 -15.81
CA VAL A 125 -10.59 4.25 -15.16
C VAL A 125 -11.88 4.85 -15.70
N MET A 126 -12.88 5.04 -14.85
CA MET A 126 -14.20 5.57 -15.26
C MET A 126 -14.13 6.97 -15.86
N LYS A 127 -13.24 7.84 -15.38
CA LYS A 127 -13.03 9.21 -15.86
C LYS A 127 -11.54 9.48 -16.02
N PRO A 128 -10.90 8.99 -17.11
CA PRO A 128 -9.49 9.23 -17.36
C PRO A 128 -9.18 10.73 -17.40
N LYS A 129 -8.12 11.15 -16.73
CA LYS A 129 -7.62 12.53 -16.79
C LYS A 129 -6.29 12.57 -17.51
N GLU A 130 -6.14 13.51 -18.43
CA GLU A 130 -4.86 13.79 -19.08
C GLU A 130 -3.92 14.54 -18.10
N GLY A 131 -2.61 14.40 -18.29
CA GLY A 131 -1.59 14.90 -17.36
C GLY A 131 -1.27 13.94 -16.22
N THR A 132 -1.60 12.64 -16.38
CA THR A 132 -1.36 11.58 -15.38
C THR A 132 -0.54 10.43 -15.97
N ILE A 133 -0.28 9.39 -15.16
CA ILE A 133 0.34 8.12 -15.60
C ILE A 133 -0.28 7.58 -16.90
N LEU A 134 -1.61 7.78 -17.10
CA LEU A 134 -2.30 7.36 -18.31
C LEU A 134 -1.78 8.11 -19.55
N THR A 135 -1.49 9.40 -19.41
CA THR A 135 -0.95 10.23 -20.50
C THR A 135 0.47 9.79 -20.86
N VAL A 136 1.31 9.48 -19.87
CA VAL A 136 2.65 8.95 -20.12
C VAL A 136 2.58 7.60 -20.83
N ALA A 137 1.74 6.68 -20.35
CA ALA A 137 1.53 5.38 -21.00
C ALA A 137 1.01 5.51 -22.44
N LYS A 138 0.13 6.50 -22.71
CA LYS A 138 -0.39 6.82 -24.04
C LYS A 138 0.72 7.30 -24.96
N GLY A 139 1.55 8.25 -24.52
CA GLY A 139 2.68 8.76 -25.31
C GLY A 139 3.67 7.66 -25.67
N VAL A 140 4.04 6.82 -24.70
CA VAL A 140 4.90 5.64 -24.94
C VAL A 140 4.28 4.69 -25.97
N ALA A 141 2.98 4.38 -25.86
CA ALA A 141 2.31 3.49 -26.80
C ALA A 141 2.24 4.05 -28.24
N GLU A 142 1.93 5.33 -28.39
CA GLU A 142 1.89 6.01 -29.68
C GLU A 142 3.28 6.09 -30.32
N LYS A 143 4.31 6.39 -29.53
CA LYS A 143 5.70 6.39 -29.99
C LYS A 143 6.16 4.99 -30.39
N ALA A 144 5.80 3.96 -29.60
CA ALA A 144 6.12 2.58 -29.93
C ALA A 144 5.55 2.13 -31.27
N GLN A 145 4.31 2.51 -31.58
CA GLN A 145 3.68 2.22 -32.88
C GLN A 145 4.46 2.86 -34.05
N THR A 146 4.82 4.13 -33.90
CA THR A 146 5.56 4.86 -34.94
C THR A 146 6.95 4.25 -35.14
N LEU A 147 7.69 3.99 -34.06
CA LEU A 147 9.04 3.43 -34.14
C LEU A 147 9.06 2.00 -34.68
N ALA A 148 8.01 1.20 -34.46
CA ALA A 148 7.91 -0.14 -35.01
C ALA A 148 7.82 -0.19 -36.55
N GLU A 149 7.49 0.93 -37.19
CA GLU A 149 7.54 1.08 -38.65
C GLU A 149 8.93 1.55 -39.14
N GLU A 150 9.78 2.08 -38.24
CA GLU A 150 11.08 2.70 -38.58
C GLU A 150 12.27 1.78 -38.30
N THR A 151 12.20 0.95 -37.23
CA THR A 151 13.33 0.10 -36.83
C THR A 151 12.88 -1.27 -36.29
N ASP A 152 13.71 -2.29 -36.46
CA ASP A 152 13.58 -3.62 -35.86
C ASP A 152 14.67 -3.88 -34.79
N ASP A 153 15.42 -2.85 -34.41
CA ASP A 153 16.50 -2.90 -33.43
C ASP A 153 16.07 -2.38 -32.07
N LEU A 154 16.06 -3.25 -31.07
CA LEU A 154 15.68 -2.91 -29.70
C LEU A 154 16.64 -1.91 -29.04
N GLU A 155 17.93 -1.92 -29.41
CA GLU A 155 18.92 -0.97 -28.91
C GLU A 155 18.65 0.47 -29.39
N GLU A 156 17.96 0.62 -30.53
CA GLU A 156 17.49 1.91 -31.03
C GLU A 156 16.07 2.24 -30.51
N PHE A 157 15.21 1.25 -30.39
CA PHE A 157 13.80 1.39 -30.03
C PHE A 157 13.59 1.79 -28.57
N LEU A 158 14.20 1.03 -27.62
CA LEU A 158 13.95 1.21 -26.18
C LEU A 158 14.36 2.59 -25.65
N PRO A 159 15.55 3.14 -25.95
CA PRO A 159 15.93 4.46 -25.45
C PRO A 159 15.01 5.58 -25.95
N LYS A 160 14.50 5.48 -27.18
CA LYS A 160 13.55 6.46 -27.73
C LYS A 160 12.18 6.41 -27.03
N LEU A 161 11.76 5.25 -26.52
CA LEU A 161 10.55 5.14 -25.71
C LEU A 161 10.71 5.80 -24.34
N ILE A 162 11.89 5.67 -23.74
CA ILE A 162 12.18 6.32 -22.46
C ILE A 162 12.23 7.83 -22.64
N GLU A 163 12.90 8.32 -23.70
CA GLU A 163 12.93 9.75 -24.03
C GLU A 163 11.52 10.32 -24.26
N GLU A 164 10.65 9.56 -24.91
CA GLU A 164 9.23 9.98 -25.09
C GLU A 164 8.50 10.01 -23.75
N ALA A 165 8.69 8.99 -22.87
CA ALA A 165 8.10 8.97 -21.54
C ALA A 165 8.53 10.20 -20.72
N GLU A 166 9.81 10.55 -20.76
CA GLU A 166 10.37 11.76 -20.11
C GLU A 166 9.76 13.04 -20.68
N THR A 167 9.65 13.12 -22.01
CA THR A 167 9.09 14.28 -22.72
C THR A 167 7.62 14.50 -22.36
N VAL A 168 6.83 13.42 -22.31
CA VAL A 168 5.40 13.49 -21.97
C VAL A 168 5.24 13.81 -20.48
N LEU A 169 6.03 13.18 -19.61
CA LEU A 169 6.01 13.43 -18.18
C LEU A 169 6.30 14.91 -17.87
N ALA A 170 7.32 15.49 -18.51
CA ALA A 170 7.67 16.90 -18.34
C ALA A 170 6.54 17.86 -18.75
N LYS A 171 5.58 17.41 -19.58
CA LYS A 171 4.42 18.21 -20.01
C LYS A 171 3.19 18.03 -19.12
N THR A 172 3.20 17.10 -18.16
CA THR A 172 2.04 16.87 -17.27
C THR A 172 1.61 18.10 -16.49
N PRO A 173 2.51 19.01 -16.04
CA PRO A 173 2.10 20.27 -15.39
C PRO A 173 1.32 21.22 -16.29
N ASP A 174 1.52 21.16 -17.60
CA ASP A 174 0.75 21.99 -18.54
C ASP A 174 -0.67 21.44 -18.81
N MET A 175 -0.93 20.20 -18.40
CA MET A 175 -2.23 19.52 -18.58
C MET A 175 -3.07 19.53 -17.29
N LEU A 176 -2.43 19.56 -16.11
CA LEU A 176 -3.07 19.61 -14.80
C LEU A 176 -2.60 20.85 -14.02
N PRO A 177 -3.45 21.85 -13.80
CA PRO A 177 -3.07 23.08 -13.10
C PRO A 177 -2.44 22.86 -11.73
N VAL A 178 -2.95 21.92 -10.94
CA VAL A 178 -2.43 21.60 -9.60
C VAL A 178 -0.95 21.15 -9.62
N LEU A 179 -0.51 20.42 -10.65
CA LEU A 179 0.89 20.04 -10.81
C LEU A 179 1.77 21.26 -11.14
N LYS A 180 1.23 22.17 -11.93
CA LYS A 180 1.92 23.42 -12.30
C LYS A 180 2.08 24.34 -11.09
N GLU A 181 1.05 24.47 -10.28
CA GLU A 181 1.05 25.26 -9.05
C GLU A 181 2.06 24.71 -8.04
N ALA A 182 2.08 23.38 -7.87
CA ALA A 182 3.04 22.71 -7.00
C ALA A 182 4.48 22.64 -7.58
N GLY A 183 4.67 22.99 -8.87
CA GLY A 183 5.98 22.90 -9.53
C GLY A 183 6.52 21.49 -9.70
N VAL A 184 5.65 20.49 -9.78
CA VAL A 184 6.00 19.06 -9.89
C VAL A 184 5.40 18.41 -11.13
N VAL A 185 5.94 17.25 -11.51
CA VAL A 185 5.35 16.38 -12.53
C VAL A 185 4.41 15.37 -11.89
N ASP A 186 3.61 14.65 -12.69
CA ASP A 186 2.74 13.59 -12.18
C ASP A 186 3.52 12.46 -11.51
N SER A 187 3.22 12.19 -10.26
CA SER A 187 3.89 11.16 -9.44
C SER A 187 3.72 9.75 -10.01
N GLY A 188 2.52 9.41 -10.48
CA GLY A 188 2.24 8.13 -11.13
C GLY A 188 3.00 7.95 -12.45
N GLY A 189 3.09 9.01 -13.25
CA GLY A 189 3.89 9.06 -14.47
C GLY A 189 5.39 8.92 -14.20
N GLN A 190 5.90 9.55 -13.14
CA GLN A 190 7.27 9.37 -12.68
C GLN A 190 7.52 7.91 -12.27
N GLY A 191 6.59 7.30 -11.52
CA GLY A 191 6.69 5.90 -11.14
C GLY A 191 6.76 4.95 -12.34
N LEU A 192 5.93 5.18 -13.38
CA LEU A 192 5.99 4.40 -14.61
C LEU A 192 7.34 4.58 -15.34
N LEU A 193 7.84 5.81 -15.40
CA LEU A 193 9.16 6.09 -15.99
C LEU A 193 10.28 5.34 -15.26
N GLU A 194 10.25 5.30 -13.93
CA GLU A 194 11.27 4.57 -13.15
C GLU A 194 11.19 3.04 -13.38
N VAL A 195 10.00 2.46 -13.56
CA VAL A 195 9.87 1.06 -13.97
C VAL A 195 10.51 0.82 -15.35
N LEU A 196 10.24 1.70 -16.32
CA LEU A 196 10.81 1.59 -17.67
C LEU A 196 12.34 1.76 -17.69
N ARG A 197 12.87 2.69 -16.88
CA ARG A 197 14.33 2.90 -16.74
C ARG A 197 15.03 1.67 -16.15
N GLY A 198 14.47 1.11 -15.06
CA GLY A 198 15.03 -0.10 -14.46
C GLY A 198 15.00 -1.29 -15.42
N ALA A 199 13.91 -1.46 -16.17
CA ALA A 199 13.83 -2.48 -17.22
C ALA A 199 14.89 -2.28 -18.31
N TYR A 200 15.13 -1.05 -18.74
CA TYR A 200 16.15 -0.73 -19.76
C TYR A 200 17.56 -0.94 -19.23
N ASP A 201 17.84 -0.63 -17.98
CA ASP A 201 19.14 -0.88 -17.37
C ASP A 201 19.49 -2.39 -17.36
N ALA A 202 18.50 -3.24 -17.09
CA ALA A 202 18.67 -4.69 -17.22
C ALA A 202 18.86 -5.17 -18.66
N PHE A 203 18.18 -4.54 -19.62
CA PHE A 203 18.40 -4.82 -21.05
C PHE A 203 19.85 -4.51 -21.48
N LEU A 204 20.46 -3.47 -20.92
CA LEU A 204 21.88 -3.10 -21.16
C LEU A 204 22.88 -3.94 -20.37
N ASP A 205 22.43 -4.99 -19.66
CA ASP A 205 23.24 -5.87 -18.80
C ASP A 205 24.05 -5.09 -17.72
N LYS A 206 23.48 -3.99 -17.21
CA LYS A 206 24.06 -3.27 -16.08
C LYS A 206 23.92 -4.09 -14.81
N GLU A 207 24.89 -3.98 -13.89
CA GLU A 207 24.78 -4.57 -12.57
C GLU A 207 23.58 -3.96 -11.82
N ILE A 208 22.66 -4.83 -11.40
CA ILE A 208 21.44 -4.45 -10.67
C ILE A 208 21.48 -5.14 -9.30
N ASP A 209 21.32 -4.36 -8.26
CA ASP A 209 21.21 -4.89 -6.90
C ASP A 209 19.82 -5.48 -6.67
N TYR A 210 19.67 -6.79 -6.69
CA TYR A 210 18.42 -7.51 -6.42
C TYR A 210 18.16 -7.79 -4.93
N SER A 211 18.85 -7.13 -4.01
CA SER A 211 18.75 -7.41 -2.57
C SER A 211 17.34 -7.20 -2.00
N ALA A 212 16.59 -6.23 -2.55
CA ALA A 212 15.21 -5.97 -2.13
C ALA A 212 14.21 -7.05 -2.63
N LEU A 213 14.57 -7.82 -3.66
CA LEU A 213 13.78 -8.93 -4.21
C LEU A 213 14.18 -10.27 -3.62
N ALA A 214 15.32 -10.33 -2.93
CA ALA A 214 15.68 -11.55 -2.21
C ALA A 214 14.50 -11.87 -1.29
N PRO A 215 13.90 -13.09 -1.39
CA PRO A 215 12.97 -13.51 -0.37
C PRO A 215 13.71 -13.30 0.93
N ALA A 216 13.07 -12.62 1.89
CA ALA A 216 13.57 -12.60 3.27
C ALA A 216 13.98 -14.03 3.53
N SER A 217 15.28 -14.30 3.65
CA SER A 217 15.82 -15.65 3.64
C SER A 217 14.89 -16.47 4.50
N PRO A 218 14.25 -17.52 3.98
CA PRO A 218 13.50 -18.38 4.87
C PRO A 218 14.53 -18.73 5.91
N ALA A 219 14.26 -18.35 7.15
CA ALA A 219 15.01 -18.91 8.24
C ALA A 219 15.04 -20.40 7.92
N VAL A 220 16.23 -20.91 7.65
CA VAL A 220 16.45 -22.29 7.24
C VAL A 220 15.78 -23.15 8.28
N ASN A 221 14.58 -23.61 7.98
CA ASN A 221 13.92 -24.71 8.69
C ASN A 221 12.61 -25.05 7.97
N ALA A 222 12.73 -25.52 6.72
CA ALA A 222 11.75 -26.44 6.16
C ALA A 222 12.24 -27.87 6.42
N THR A 223 12.45 -28.20 7.67
CA THR A 223 12.34 -29.59 8.13
C THR A 223 10.89 -29.78 8.52
N LYS A 224 10.28 -30.81 7.92
CA LYS A 224 8.97 -31.34 8.26
C LYS A 224 8.77 -31.25 9.77
N VAL A 225 7.79 -30.46 10.19
CA VAL A 225 7.31 -30.48 11.57
C VAL A 225 6.37 -31.67 11.68
N GLU A 226 6.95 -32.84 11.97
CA GLU A 226 6.24 -33.83 12.76
C GLU A 226 6.09 -33.25 14.18
N ASN A 227 4.89 -33.36 14.74
CA ASN A 227 4.48 -32.96 16.08
C ASN A 227 5.61 -32.93 17.12
N GLU A 228 6.10 -31.74 17.47
CA GLU A 228 6.88 -31.54 18.69
C GLU A 228 6.22 -30.45 19.54
N SER A 229 5.33 -30.89 20.39
CA SER A 229 4.99 -30.20 21.63
C SER A 229 6.20 -30.30 22.56
N THR A 230 6.79 -29.16 22.93
CA THR A 230 7.91 -28.94 23.84
C THR A 230 9.31 -28.96 23.21
N VAL A 231 9.67 -27.90 22.51
CA VAL A 231 11.10 -27.60 22.25
C VAL A 231 11.69 -27.02 23.54
N ASP A 232 12.57 -27.75 24.18
CA ASP A 232 13.37 -27.25 25.31
C ASP A 232 14.42 -26.28 24.74
N ILE A 233 14.11 -24.96 24.75
CA ILE A 233 15.03 -23.90 24.29
C ILE A 233 16.18 -23.81 25.31
N LYS A 234 17.28 -24.50 25.01
CA LYS A 234 18.46 -24.59 25.86
C LYS A 234 19.11 -23.22 26.11
N PHE A 235 19.23 -22.41 25.04
CA PHE A 235 19.75 -21.05 25.09
C PHE A 235 18.65 -20.06 24.71
N GLY A 236 18.30 -19.15 25.61
CA GLY A 236 17.06 -18.36 25.52
C GLY A 236 17.15 -17.08 24.73
N TYR A 237 18.36 -16.58 24.45
CA TYR A 237 18.52 -15.29 23.77
C TYR A 237 19.28 -15.44 22.45
N CYS A 238 18.66 -14.99 21.36
CA CYS A 238 19.34 -14.73 20.10
C CYS A 238 20.06 -13.38 20.22
N THR A 239 21.38 -13.38 20.07
CA THR A 239 22.23 -12.20 20.27
C THR A 239 23.01 -11.93 19.00
N GLU A 240 22.79 -10.78 18.39
CA GLU A 240 23.45 -10.34 17.16
C GLU A 240 24.11 -8.97 17.37
N PHE A 241 25.31 -8.79 16.80
CA PHE A 241 25.98 -7.50 16.76
C PHE A 241 27.12 -7.49 15.73
N ILE A 242 27.58 -6.28 15.40
CA ILE A 242 28.76 -6.05 14.58
C ILE A 242 29.84 -5.45 15.47
N ILE A 243 31.07 -5.99 15.41
CA ILE A 243 32.26 -5.41 16.03
C ILE A 243 32.93 -4.53 14.98
N LEU A 244 33.09 -3.25 15.27
CA LEU A 244 33.94 -2.34 14.51
C LEU A 244 35.34 -2.46 15.10
N LEU A 245 36.28 -3.04 14.34
CA LEU A 245 37.60 -3.44 14.84
C LEU A 245 38.49 -2.22 15.13
N ASP A 246 39.05 -2.14 16.31
CA ASP A 246 40.06 -1.14 16.69
C ASP A 246 41.50 -1.59 16.33
N LYS A 247 41.67 -2.87 16.00
CA LYS A 247 42.95 -3.53 15.67
C LYS A 247 42.72 -4.71 14.73
N GLU A 248 43.77 -5.17 14.08
CA GLU A 248 43.74 -6.34 13.20
C GLU A 248 43.17 -7.57 13.97
N PHE A 249 42.16 -8.21 13.37
CA PHE A 249 41.52 -9.42 13.89
C PHE A 249 42.08 -10.61 13.12
N THR A 250 42.96 -11.35 13.76
CA THR A 250 43.70 -12.45 13.14
C THR A 250 42.87 -13.75 13.10
N GLU A 251 43.23 -14.70 12.23
CA GLU A 251 42.62 -16.06 12.26
C GLU A 251 42.67 -16.71 13.63
N LYS A 252 43.70 -16.43 14.42
CA LYS A 252 43.82 -16.91 15.79
C LYS A 252 42.78 -16.28 16.71
N ASP A 253 42.54 -15.00 16.58
CA ASP A 253 41.51 -14.28 17.36
C ASP A 253 40.09 -14.80 16.99
N GLU A 254 39.85 -15.10 15.72
CA GLU A 254 38.59 -15.68 15.26
C GLU A 254 38.36 -17.08 15.88
N VAL A 255 39.35 -17.96 15.85
CA VAL A 255 39.25 -19.29 16.45
C VAL A 255 39.06 -19.20 17.97
N GLU A 256 39.78 -18.30 18.63
CA GLU A 256 39.68 -18.10 20.08
C GLU A 256 38.32 -17.51 20.47
N PHE A 257 37.77 -16.58 19.66
CA PHE A 257 36.48 -15.99 19.92
C PHE A 257 35.33 -16.96 19.62
N LYS A 258 35.39 -17.74 18.55
CA LYS A 258 34.44 -18.82 18.27
C LYS A 258 34.39 -19.85 19.40
N ALA A 259 35.56 -20.32 19.87
CA ALA A 259 35.64 -21.25 20.97
C ALA A 259 35.08 -20.69 22.30
N TYR A 260 35.27 -19.39 22.54
CA TYR A 260 34.66 -18.71 23.67
C TYR A 260 33.13 -18.69 23.56
N LEU A 261 32.58 -18.31 22.38
CA LEU A 261 31.13 -18.29 22.15
C LEU A 261 30.52 -19.69 22.28
N GLU A 262 31.19 -20.73 21.78
CA GLU A 262 30.79 -22.13 21.97
C GLU A 262 30.70 -22.56 23.45
N SER A 263 31.53 -21.96 24.31
CA SER A 263 31.49 -22.24 25.75
C SER A 263 30.27 -21.65 26.47
N ILE A 264 29.60 -20.63 25.88
CA ILE A 264 28.50 -19.91 26.51
C ILE A 264 27.18 -20.03 25.72
N GLY A 265 27.21 -20.66 24.52
CA GLY A 265 26.04 -20.71 23.62
C GLY A 265 26.15 -21.76 22.53
N ASP A 266 25.21 -21.70 21.58
CA ASP A 266 25.21 -22.46 20.33
C ASP A 266 24.78 -21.58 19.15
N SER A 267 24.60 -22.22 17.98
CA SER A 267 24.15 -21.53 16.74
C SER A 267 25.03 -20.32 16.38
N ILE A 268 26.35 -20.49 16.49
CA ILE A 268 27.32 -19.42 16.39
C ILE A 268 27.61 -19.11 14.91
N VAL A 269 27.47 -17.84 14.55
CA VAL A 269 28.01 -17.26 13.31
C VAL A 269 29.02 -16.18 13.69
N CYS A 270 30.25 -16.32 13.23
CA CYS A 270 31.31 -15.33 13.40
C CYS A 270 32.00 -15.18 12.02
N VAL A 271 31.73 -14.07 11.37
CA VAL A 271 32.26 -13.75 10.03
C VAL A 271 33.07 -12.47 10.16
N ALA A 272 34.37 -12.56 9.86
CA ALA A 272 35.28 -11.43 9.86
C ALA A 272 35.48 -10.91 8.42
N ASP A 273 35.51 -9.58 8.28
CA ASP A 273 35.96 -8.83 7.10
C ASP A 273 36.99 -7.80 7.56
N GLU A 274 37.60 -7.05 6.64
CA GLU A 274 38.79 -6.22 6.90
C GLU A 274 38.68 -5.34 8.18
N ASP A 275 37.54 -4.64 8.37
CA ASP A 275 37.34 -3.71 9.47
C ASP A 275 36.20 -4.07 10.43
N VAL A 276 35.48 -5.20 10.17
CA VAL A 276 34.28 -5.58 10.92
C VAL A 276 34.21 -7.08 11.18
N VAL A 277 33.58 -7.46 12.30
CA VAL A 277 33.19 -8.85 12.57
C VAL A 277 31.71 -8.92 12.89
N LYS A 278 30.96 -9.72 12.12
CA LYS A 278 29.54 -9.99 12.38
C LYS A 278 29.41 -11.20 13.28
N ILE A 279 28.67 -11.04 14.37
CA ILE A 279 28.40 -12.08 15.35
C ILE A 279 26.92 -12.38 15.46
N HIS A 280 26.61 -13.68 15.53
CA HIS A 280 25.32 -14.21 15.94
C HIS A 280 25.59 -15.38 16.89
N VAL A 281 24.90 -15.43 18.04
CA VAL A 281 25.02 -16.53 19.01
C VAL A 281 23.70 -16.68 19.78
N HIS A 282 23.28 -17.92 20.00
CA HIS A 282 22.22 -18.23 20.95
C HIS A 282 22.86 -18.53 22.33
N THR A 283 22.52 -17.74 23.34
CA THR A 283 23.12 -17.84 24.68
C THR A 283 22.09 -17.54 25.77
N ASN A 284 22.39 -17.96 27.01
CA ASN A 284 21.62 -17.49 28.18
C ASN A 284 22.24 -16.24 28.81
N ASP A 285 23.45 -15.88 28.41
CA ASP A 285 24.23 -14.77 28.97
C ASP A 285 24.72 -13.81 27.85
N PRO A 286 23.82 -13.03 27.21
CA PRO A 286 24.19 -12.09 26.13
C PRO A 286 25.30 -11.13 26.54
N GLY A 287 25.31 -10.71 27.81
CA GLY A 287 26.31 -9.82 28.37
C GLY A 287 27.74 -10.34 28.28
N LEU A 288 27.94 -11.67 28.42
CA LEU A 288 29.27 -12.28 28.30
C LEU A 288 29.79 -12.23 26.85
N ALA A 289 28.92 -12.48 25.88
CA ALA A 289 29.26 -12.36 24.46
C ALA A 289 29.67 -10.92 24.12
N ILE A 290 28.86 -9.95 24.55
CA ILE A 290 29.10 -8.51 24.37
C ILE A 290 30.41 -8.08 25.04
N GLN A 291 30.65 -8.49 26.30
CA GLN A 291 31.85 -8.13 27.05
C GLN A 291 33.14 -8.67 26.41
N LYS A 292 33.10 -9.86 25.86
CA LYS A 292 34.23 -10.44 25.12
C LYS A 292 34.47 -9.71 23.82
N ALA A 293 33.37 -9.41 23.08
CA ALA A 293 33.41 -8.69 21.80
C ALA A 293 34.06 -7.30 21.94
N LEU A 294 33.76 -6.56 23.03
CA LEU A 294 34.34 -5.25 23.33
C LEU A 294 35.87 -5.26 23.50
N THR A 295 36.48 -6.42 23.66
CA THR A 295 37.97 -6.55 23.72
C THR A 295 38.60 -6.41 22.31
N TYR A 296 37.82 -6.51 21.25
CA TYR A 296 38.27 -6.43 19.86
C TYR A 296 37.95 -5.09 19.21
N GLY A 297 36.90 -4.38 19.66
CA GLY A 297 36.50 -3.09 19.12
C GLY A 297 35.15 -2.60 19.66
N GLN A 298 34.60 -1.58 18.99
CA GLN A 298 33.30 -0.98 19.33
C GLN A 298 32.17 -1.81 18.77
N LEU A 299 31.02 -1.83 19.45
CA LEU A 299 29.83 -2.58 18.99
C LEU A 299 28.83 -1.69 18.30
N SER A 300 28.26 -2.20 17.21
CA SER A 300 27.19 -1.57 16.43
C SER A 300 26.08 -2.57 16.12
N ARG A 301 24.89 -2.07 15.83
CA ARG A 301 23.70 -2.85 15.42
C ARG A 301 23.41 -4.03 16.35
N MET A 302 23.43 -3.78 17.66
CA MET A 302 23.15 -4.79 18.66
C MET A 302 21.65 -5.12 18.68
N LYS A 303 21.34 -6.42 18.62
CA LYS A 303 20.00 -6.97 18.74
C LYS A 303 20.04 -8.17 19.70
N ILE A 304 19.12 -8.20 20.66
CA ILE A 304 18.99 -9.30 21.62
C ILE A 304 17.50 -9.62 21.74
N ASP A 305 17.10 -10.78 21.24
CA ASP A 305 15.73 -11.24 21.27
C ASP A 305 15.57 -12.40 22.25
N ASN A 306 14.48 -12.41 23.02
CA ASN A 306 14.15 -13.52 23.90
C ASN A 306 13.35 -14.58 23.14
N MET A 307 14.02 -15.62 22.65
CA MET A 307 13.40 -16.69 21.87
C MET A 307 12.33 -17.47 22.63
N ARG A 308 12.34 -17.44 23.96
CA ARG A 308 11.28 -18.08 24.77
C ARG A 308 9.99 -17.28 24.72
N GLU A 309 10.07 -15.95 24.72
CA GLU A 309 8.91 -15.05 24.54
C GLU A 309 8.37 -15.17 23.12
N GLU A 310 9.22 -15.10 22.09
CA GLU A 310 8.83 -15.31 20.70
C GLU A 310 8.13 -16.65 20.47
N HIS A 311 8.64 -17.72 21.12
CA HIS A 311 8.02 -19.05 21.05
C HIS A 311 6.66 -19.08 21.74
N GLN A 312 6.49 -18.43 22.89
CA GLN A 312 5.20 -18.32 23.58
C GLN A 312 4.20 -17.50 22.76
N GLU A 313 4.63 -16.35 22.22
CA GLU A 313 3.78 -15.54 21.34
C GLU A 313 3.36 -16.32 20.08
N LYS A 314 4.27 -17.10 19.50
CA LYS A 314 3.95 -17.96 18.35
C LYS A 314 2.94 -19.04 18.71
N LEU A 315 3.09 -19.69 19.86
CA LEU A 315 2.12 -20.69 20.35
C LEU A 315 0.75 -20.08 20.63
N ILE A 316 0.69 -18.86 21.18
CA ILE A 316 -0.56 -18.12 21.38
C ILE A 316 -1.20 -17.78 20.04
N LYS A 317 -0.43 -17.21 19.10
CA LYS A 317 -0.91 -16.89 17.75
C LYS A 317 -1.34 -18.12 16.95
N ASP A 318 -0.65 -19.25 17.10
CA ASP A 318 -1.02 -20.52 16.45
C ASP A 318 -2.27 -21.13 17.09
N ALA A 319 -2.43 -21.03 18.41
CA ALA A 319 -3.64 -21.42 19.12
C ALA A 319 -4.84 -20.52 18.74
N GLU A 320 -4.63 -19.21 18.63
CA GLU A 320 -5.63 -18.27 18.15
C GLU A 320 -6.01 -18.53 16.69
N LYS A 321 -5.06 -18.82 15.80
CA LYS A 321 -5.30 -19.21 14.42
C LYS A 321 -6.08 -20.52 14.32
N LEU A 322 -5.76 -21.53 15.15
CA LEU A 322 -6.49 -22.78 15.21
C LEU A 322 -7.91 -22.60 15.74
N ALA A 323 -8.09 -21.74 16.76
CA ALA A 323 -9.40 -21.39 17.29
C ALA A 323 -10.22 -20.57 16.27
N ALA A 324 -9.58 -19.64 15.54
CA ALA A 324 -10.19 -18.90 14.43
C ALA A 324 -10.60 -19.84 13.29
N ALA A 325 -9.70 -20.73 12.85
CA ALA A 325 -9.99 -21.71 11.79
C ALA A 325 -11.09 -22.74 12.19
N GLN A 326 -11.22 -23.05 13.49
CA GLN A 326 -12.33 -23.86 13.99
C GLN A 326 -13.64 -23.07 13.99
N LYS A 327 -13.64 -21.80 14.42
CA LYS A 327 -14.79 -20.91 14.33
C LYS A 327 -15.22 -20.64 12.88
N GLU A 328 -14.27 -20.51 11.96
CA GLU A 328 -14.56 -20.43 10.51
C GLU A 328 -15.21 -21.68 9.96
N LYS A 329 -14.71 -22.86 10.32
CA LYS A 329 -15.34 -24.15 9.94
C LYS A 329 -16.73 -24.35 10.54
N GLU A 330 -17.02 -23.75 11.67
CA GLU A 330 -18.35 -23.74 12.28
C GLU A 330 -19.24 -22.69 11.59
N LYS A 331 -18.73 -21.47 11.30
CA LYS A 331 -19.43 -20.45 10.51
C LYS A 331 -19.73 -20.89 9.07
N ALA A 332 -18.84 -21.65 8.43
CA ALA A 332 -19.06 -22.22 7.10
C ALA A 332 -20.18 -23.30 7.05
N LYS A 333 -20.69 -23.74 8.21
CA LYS A 333 -21.86 -24.65 8.32
C LYS A 333 -23.17 -23.91 8.57
N GLU A 334 -23.11 -22.61 8.86
CA GLU A 334 -24.31 -21.79 8.98
C GLU A 334 -24.86 -21.45 7.59
N PRO A 335 -26.20 -21.39 7.43
CA PRO A 335 -26.76 -20.94 6.16
C PRO A 335 -26.26 -19.52 5.85
N ARG A 336 -25.95 -19.25 4.58
CA ARG A 336 -25.54 -17.90 4.16
C ARG A 336 -26.58 -16.85 4.58
N LYS A 337 -26.13 -15.72 5.10
CA LYS A 337 -26.98 -14.55 5.25
C LYS A 337 -27.40 -14.04 3.87
N LYS A 338 -28.55 -13.38 3.78
CA LYS A 338 -28.96 -12.74 2.52
C LYS A 338 -27.98 -11.61 2.15
N VAL A 339 -27.62 -10.77 3.14
CA VAL A 339 -26.76 -9.58 2.96
C VAL A 339 -25.69 -9.54 4.04
N GLY A 340 -24.49 -9.13 3.67
CA GLY A 340 -23.38 -8.82 4.55
C GLY A 340 -22.74 -7.49 4.19
N PHE A 341 -21.98 -6.91 5.13
CA PHE A 341 -21.29 -5.63 4.98
C PHE A 341 -19.80 -5.76 5.26
N ILE A 342 -19.00 -5.11 4.43
CA ILE A 342 -17.57 -4.90 4.63
C ILE A 342 -17.30 -3.39 4.63
N ALA A 343 -16.61 -2.88 5.64
CA ALA A 343 -16.19 -1.48 5.68
C ALA A 343 -14.68 -1.37 5.83
N VAL A 344 -14.07 -0.37 5.18
CA VAL A 344 -12.69 0.03 5.46
C VAL A 344 -12.74 1.13 6.52
N SER A 345 -12.00 0.94 7.60
CA SER A 345 -11.97 1.89 8.72
C SER A 345 -10.65 1.77 9.48
N ILE A 346 -10.29 2.83 10.19
CA ILE A 346 -9.17 2.85 11.14
C ILE A 346 -9.55 3.74 12.32
N GLY A 347 -9.22 3.27 13.52
CA GLY A 347 -9.60 3.87 14.78
C GLY A 347 -10.57 2.98 15.55
N GLU A 348 -10.29 2.75 16.82
CA GLU A 348 -11.04 1.81 17.65
C GLU A 348 -12.52 2.20 17.74
N GLY A 349 -12.81 3.49 17.99
CA GLY A 349 -14.19 3.98 18.10
C GLY A 349 -14.96 3.90 16.78
N LEU A 350 -14.34 4.27 15.64
CA LEU A 350 -14.97 4.13 14.32
C LEU A 350 -15.27 2.66 14.00
N ASN A 351 -14.35 1.74 14.36
CA ASN A 351 -14.55 0.31 14.17
C ASN A 351 -15.69 -0.23 15.03
N GLU A 352 -15.86 0.29 16.26
CA GLU A 352 -16.99 -0.07 17.12
C GLU A 352 -18.32 0.42 16.55
N ILE A 353 -18.39 1.65 16.06
CA ILE A 353 -19.59 2.19 15.38
C ILE A 353 -20.00 1.27 14.21
N PHE A 354 -19.10 0.89 13.34
CA PHE A 354 -19.42 -0.02 12.23
C PHE A 354 -19.90 -1.40 12.71
N LYS A 355 -19.30 -1.95 13.78
CA LYS A 355 -19.75 -3.23 14.37
C LYS A 355 -21.15 -3.14 14.95
N GLU A 356 -21.47 -2.05 15.65
CA GLU A 356 -22.80 -1.79 16.22
C GLU A 356 -23.85 -1.62 15.13
N LEU A 357 -23.48 -1.03 13.98
CA LEU A 357 -24.34 -0.92 12.80
C LEU A 357 -24.50 -2.26 12.05
N GLY A 358 -23.82 -3.33 12.48
CA GLY A 358 -23.97 -4.66 11.90
C GLY A 358 -23.04 -4.96 10.74
N VAL A 359 -21.94 -4.22 10.56
CA VAL A 359 -20.90 -4.55 9.59
C VAL A 359 -20.21 -5.85 10.00
N ASP A 360 -20.15 -6.82 9.09
CA ASP A 360 -19.67 -8.17 9.35
C ASP A 360 -18.13 -8.27 9.38
N TYR A 361 -17.45 -7.42 8.59
CA TYR A 361 -15.99 -7.41 8.50
C TYR A 361 -15.45 -5.98 8.33
N ILE A 362 -14.42 -5.66 9.09
CA ILE A 362 -13.72 -4.38 8.97
C ILE A 362 -12.32 -4.64 8.43
N ILE A 363 -11.97 -3.97 7.36
CA ILE A 363 -10.61 -3.94 6.83
C ILE A 363 -9.91 -2.72 7.44
N GLU A 364 -8.91 -2.95 8.26
CA GLU A 364 -8.13 -1.86 8.85
C GLU A 364 -7.25 -1.18 7.81
N GLY A 365 -7.35 0.14 7.69
CA GLY A 365 -6.57 0.94 6.76
C GLY A 365 -7.31 2.15 6.22
N GLY A 366 -6.77 2.70 5.13
CA GLY A 366 -7.41 3.78 4.37
C GLY A 366 -6.93 5.19 4.66
N GLN A 367 -6.00 5.38 5.59
CA GLN A 367 -5.38 6.69 5.86
C GLN A 367 -3.88 6.67 5.59
N THR A 368 -3.14 5.77 6.22
CA THR A 368 -1.68 5.62 6.07
C THR A 368 -1.29 4.49 5.13
N MET A 369 -2.17 3.50 4.96
CA MET A 369 -1.96 2.35 4.09
C MET A 369 -3.28 1.93 3.44
N ASN A 370 -3.34 2.00 2.12
CA ASN A 370 -4.48 1.53 1.37
C ASN A 370 -4.51 -0.01 1.34
N PRO A 371 -5.64 -0.65 1.72
CA PRO A 371 -5.81 -2.08 1.54
C PRO A 371 -5.60 -2.51 0.10
N SER A 372 -5.03 -3.69 -0.09
CA SER A 372 -4.87 -4.29 -1.42
C SER A 372 -6.18 -4.93 -1.91
N THR A 373 -6.23 -5.25 -3.19
CA THR A 373 -7.31 -6.08 -3.75
C THR A 373 -7.38 -7.46 -3.06
N GLU A 374 -6.24 -8.02 -2.63
CA GLU A 374 -6.17 -9.28 -1.87
C GLU A 374 -6.79 -9.14 -0.47
N ASP A 375 -6.58 -8.00 0.20
CA ASP A 375 -7.23 -7.73 1.50
C ASP A 375 -8.76 -7.67 1.35
N MET A 376 -9.26 -7.08 0.24
CA MET A 376 -10.68 -7.07 -0.09
C MET A 376 -11.23 -8.48 -0.37
N LEU A 377 -10.51 -9.29 -1.16
CA LEU A 377 -10.90 -10.68 -1.45
C LEU A 377 -10.94 -11.52 -0.18
N THR A 378 -9.94 -11.34 0.69
CA THR A 378 -9.90 -12.00 2.01
C THR A 378 -11.11 -11.62 2.85
N ALA A 379 -11.49 -10.34 2.91
CA ALA A 379 -12.68 -9.89 3.62
C ALA A 379 -13.97 -10.50 3.03
N ILE A 380 -14.09 -10.52 1.71
CA ILE A 380 -15.22 -11.14 1.00
C ILE A 380 -15.35 -12.64 1.35
N ASP A 381 -14.23 -13.37 1.43
CA ASP A 381 -14.22 -14.78 1.79
C ASP A 381 -14.71 -15.02 3.23
N HIS A 382 -14.38 -14.10 4.16
CA HIS A 382 -14.78 -14.18 5.57
C HIS A 382 -16.27 -13.88 5.80
N VAL A 383 -16.93 -13.16 4.91
CA VAL A 383 -18.36 -12.81 5.04
C VAL A 383 -19.23 -13.87 4.37
N ASN A 384 -19.96 -14.66 5.17
CA ASN A 384 -20.84 -15.73 4.69
C ASN A 384 -22.21 -15.17 4.29
N ALA A 385 -22.28 -14.46 3.17
CA ALA A 385 -23.49 -13.87 2.62
C ALA A 385 -23.60 -14.08 1.10
N ASP A 386 -24.82 -14.01 0.55
CA ASP A 386 -25.06 -14.08 -0.89
C ASP A 386 -24.75 -12.75 -1.57
N TYR A 387 -25.16 -11.63 -0.95
CA TYR A 387 -24.86 -10.25 -1.37
C TYR A 387 -23.95 -9.59 -0.34
N ILE A 388 -22.93 -8.88 -0.80
CA ILE A 388 -22.01 -8.17 0.09
C ILE A 388 -21.87 -6.71 -0.37
N TYR A 389 -22.24 -5.77 0.50
CA TYR A 389 -21.94 -4.36 0.32
C TYR A 389 -20.55 -4.05 0.83
N ILE A 390 -19.73 -3.41 0.00
CA ILE A 390 -18.40 -2.91 0.38
C ILE A 390 -18.44 -1.40 0.45
N LEU A 391 -18.01 -0.87 1.60
CA LEU A 391 -17.89 0.55 1.92
C LEU A 391 -16.40 0.92 1.99
N PRO A 392 -15.80 1.42 0.89
CA PRO A 392 -14.36 1.72 0.84
C PRO A 392 -13.93 2.85 1.77
N ASN A 393 -14.81 3.83 2.02
CA ASN A 393 -14.61 4.97 2.91
C ASN A 393 -13.38 5.83 2.60
N ASN A 394 -12.81 5.64 1.42
CA ASN A 394 -11.70 6.41 0.88
C ASN A 394 -11.72 6.32 -0.65
N LYS A 395 -11.58 7.47 -1.31
CA LYS A 395 -11.59 7.56 -2.79
C LYS A 395 -10.49 6.74 -3.48
N ASN A 396 -9.35 6.53 -2.79
CA ASN A 396 -8.22 5.75 -3.31
C ASN A 396 -8.45 4.23 -3.24
N ILE A 397 -9.46 3.79 -2.50
CA ILE A 397 -9.76 2.37 -2.29
C ILE A 397 -10.89 1.87 -3.19
N VAL A 398 -11.77 2.77 -3.68
CA VAL A 398 -12.92 2.40 -4.53
C VAL A 398 -12.51 1.54 -5.73
N MET A 399 -11.36 1.84 -6.36
CA MET A 399 -10.88 1.06 -7.49
C MET A 399 -10.47 -0.36 -7.09
N ALA A 400 -9.80 -0.53 -5.96
CA ALA A 400 -9.41 -1.84 -5.44
C ALA A 400 -10.64 -2.69 -5.06
N ALA A 401 -11.67 -2.06 -4.45
CA ALA A 401 -12.94 -2.70 -4.14
C ALA A 401 -13.68 -3.17 -5.41
N ASN A 402 -13.75 -2.32 -6.45
CA ASN A 402 -14.33 -2.71 -7.75
C ASN A 402 -13.54 -3.84 -8.42
N GLN A 403 -12.22 -3.84 -8.30
CA GLN A 403 -11.38 -4.90 -8.83
C GLN A 403 -11.60 -6.23 -8.09
N ALA A 404 -11.78 -6.20 -6.78
CA ALA A 404 -12.14 -7.38 -5.99
C ALA A 404 -13.53 -7.92 -6.36
N ARG A 405 -14.52 -7.03 -6.56
CA ARG A 405 -15.84 -7.40 -7.10
C ARG A 405 -15.71 -8.17 -8.41
N ASP A 406 -14.94 -7.64 -9.36
CA ASP A 406 -14.79 -8.23 -10.70
C ASP A 406 -14.03 -9.58 -10.69
N LEU A 407 -13.35 -9.91 -9.60
CA LEU A 407 -12.63 -11.18 -9.37
C LEU A 407 -13.44 -12.20 -8.57
N THR A 408 -14.54 -11.80 -7.96
CA THR A 408 -15.41 -12.69 -7.16
C THR A 408 -16.47 -13.32 -8.05
N GLU A 409 -16.62 -14.66 -8.01
CA GLU A 409 -17.53 -15.41 -8.89
C GLU A 409 -18.71 -16.05 -8.13
N ASP A 410 -18.59 -16.27 -6.81
CA ASP A 410 -19.53 -17.07 -6.01
C ASP A 410 -20.46 -16.25 -5.11
N LYS A 411 -20.33 -14.93 -5.11
CA LYS A 411 -21.12 -13.96 -4.34
C LYS A 411 -21.36 -12.71 -5.16
N ASP A 412 -22.47 -12.04 -4.94
CA ASP A 412 -22.79 -10.77 -5.57
C ASP A 412 -22.22 -9.61 -4.73
N ILE A 413 -21.23 -8.90 -5.27
CA ILE A 413 -20.55 -7.82 -4.60
C ILE A 413 -21.03 -6.47 -5.11
N ILE A 414 -21.47 -5.61 -4.20
CA ILE A 414 -21.97 -4.25 -4.47
C ILE A 414 -21.03 -3.26 -3.79
N VAL A 415 -20.37 -2.42 -4.56
CA VAL A 415 -19.48 -1.38 -4.03
C VAL A 415 -20.25 -0.07 -3.95
N ILE A 416 -20.54 0.38 -2.73
CA ILE A 416 -21.07 1.73 -2.49
C ILE A 416 -19.85 2.67 -2.44
N PRO A 417 -19.67 3.60 -3.38
CA PRO A 417 -18.42 4.33 -3.56
C PRO A 417 -18.25 5.45 -2.51
N THR A 418 -18.32 5.10 -1.24
CA THR A 418 -18.08 5.99 -0.11
C THR A 418 -16.63 6.47 -0.11
N LYS A 419 -16.43 7.76 0.06
CA LYS A 419 -15.12 8.42 0.04
C LYS A 419 -14.58 8.75 1.42
N THR A 420 -15.45 8.68 2.41
CA THR A 420 -15.16 9.04 3.81
C THR A 420 -15.91 8.10 4.75
N VAL A 421 -15.42 7.98 5.98
CA VAL A 421 -16.05 7.14 7.00
C VAL A 421 -17.48 7.59 7.31
N PRO A 422 -17.79 8.89 7.47
CA PRO A 422 -19.17 9.33 7.68
C PRO A 422 -20.11 8.88 6.55
N GLN A 423 -19.70 9.00 5.27
CA GLN A 423 -20.51 8.47 4.16
C GLN A 423 -20.79 6.98 4.31
N GLY A 424 -19.82 6.21 4.81
CA GLY A 424 -20.02 4.78 5.08
C GLY A 424 -21.03 4.53 6.21
N ILE A 425 -20.96 5.30 7.27
CA ILE A 425 -21.91 5.23 8.39
C ILE A 425 -23.32 5.54 7.90
N THR A 426 -23.50 6.66 7.19
CA THR A 426 -24.81 7.07 6.63
C THR A 426 -25.33 6.03 5.63
N ALA A 427 -24.46 5.42 4.81
CA ALA A 427 -24.88 4.35 3.90
C ALA A 427 -25.47 3.16 4.67
N VAL A 428 -24.82 2.67 5.72
CA VAL A 428 -25.33 1.54 6.52
C VAL A 428 -26.62 1.90 7.27
N LEU A 429 -26.72 3.12 7.80
CA LEU A 429 -27.92 3.59 8.49
C LEU A 429 -29.16 3.64 7.57
N ASN A 430 -28.95 3.85 6.29
CA ASN A 430 -30.03 3.90 5.29
C ASN A 430 -30.34 2.52 4.65
N TYR A 431 -29.70 1.44 5.11
CA TYR A 431 -30.03 0.09 4.69
C TYR A 431 -31.31 -0.40 5.34
N ASN A 432 -32.24 -0.95 4.55
CA ASN A 432 -33.48 -1.56 5.01
C ASN A 432 -33.53 -3.04 4.64
N ALA A 433 -33.52 -3.92 5.64
CA ALA A 433 -33.55 -5.37 5.43
C ALA A 433 -34.85 -5.90 4.79
N GLU A 434 -35.93 -5.09 4.78
CA GLU A 434 -37.21 -5.45 4.16
C GLU A 434 -37.25 -5.15 2.65
N GLU A 435 -36.32 -4.32 2.16
CA GLU A 435 -36.21 -3.96 0.75
C GLU A 435 -35.32 -4.94 -0.02
N ASP A 436 -35.41 -4.90 -1.34
CA ASP A 436 -34.51 -5.66 -2.19
C ASP A 436 -33.13 -5.00 -2.30
N VAL A 437 -32.18 -5.71 -2.90
CA VAL A 437 -30.77 -5.29 -3.00
C VAL A 437 -30.61 -4.06 -3.87
N ASP A 438 -31.33 -3.97 -4.99
CA ASP A 438 -31.24 -2.87 -5.94
C ASP A 438 -31.80 -1.58 -5.33
N THR A 439 -32.94 -1.68 -4.62
CA THR A 439 -33.55 -0.54 -3.89
C THR A 439 -32.62 -0.04 -2.79
N ASN A 440 -32.01 -0.94 -2.04
CA ASN A 440 -31.05 -0.58 -1.00
C ASN A 440 -29.78 0.09 -1.60
N GLU A 441 -29.26 -0.41 -2.73
CA GLU A 441 -28.14 0.22 -3.43
C GLU A 441 -28.50 1.66 -3.82
N GLU A 442 -29.65 1.88 -4.46
CA GLU A 442 -30.11 3.20 -4.85
C GLU A 442 -30.26 4.14 -3.62
N THR A 443 -30.89 3.66 -2.55
CA THR A 443 -31.08 4.42 -1.32
C THR A 443 -29.75 4.84 -0.69
N MET A 444 -28.81 3.91 -0.55
CA MET A 444 -27.47 4.21 -0.02
C MET A 444 -26.71 5.19 -0.92
N LEU A 445 -26.80 5.03 -2.25
CA LEU A 445 -26.17 5.94 -3.22
C LEU A 445 -26.73 7.37 -3.16
N GLU A 446 -28.02 7.52 -2.87
CA GLU A 446 -28.62 8.86 -2.66
C GLU A 446 -28.22 9.43 -1.29
N ALA A 447 -28.25 8.62 -0.23
CA ALA A 447 -27.90 9.05 1.13
C ALA A 447 -26.49 9.62 1.22
N ILE A 448 -25.49 8.93 0.64
CA ILE A 448 -24.08 9.40 0.68
C ILE A 448 -23.85 10.74 -0.03
N LYS A 449 -24.75 11.18 -0.94
CA LYS A 449 -24.65 12.48 -1.61
C LYS A 449 -25.03 13.65 -0.72
N CYS A 450 -25.86 13.39 0.31
CA CYS A 450 -26.29 14.41 1.26
C CYS A 450 -25.22 14.72 2.31
N VAL A 451 -24.30 13.78 2.53
CA VAL A 451 -23.24 13.93 3.55
C VAL A 451 -22.09 14.76 3.00
N LYS A 452 -21.89 15.94 3.53
CA LYS A 452 -20.68 16.74 3.32
C LYS A 452 -19.67 16.41 4.41
N THR A 453 -18.43 16.16 4.04
CA THR A 453 -17.41 15.74 5.00
C THR A 453 -16.25 16.72 5.08
N GLY A 454 -15.67 16.81 6.27
CA GLY A 454 -14.47 17.58 6.57
C GLY A 454 -13.50 16.76 7.41
N GLN A 455 -12.21 16.96 7.18
CA GLN A 455 -11.13 16.32 7.94
C GLN A 455 -10.14 17.38 8.40
N VAL A 456 -9.83 17.39 9.68
CA VAL A 456 -8.90 18.35 10.29
C VAL A 456 -7.59 17.64 10.62
N THR A 457 -6.50 18.11 10.03
CA THR A 457 -5.17 17.54 10.20
C THR A 457 -4.10 18.63 10.17
N TYR A 458 -2.83 18.26 10.22
CA TYR A 458 -1.71 19.19 10.16
C TYR A 458 -0.92 19.04 8.85
N ALA A 459 -0.27 20.12 8.44
CA ALA A 459 0.62 20.14 7.29
C ALA A 459 1.99 19.56 7.65
N VAL A 460 2.45 18.56 6.89
CA VAL A 460 3.76 17.92 7.08
C VAL A 460 4.90 18.63 6.35
N ARG A 461 4.59 19.64 5.52
CA ARG A 461 5.56 20.43 4.76
C ARG A 461 4.96 21.75 4.29
N ASP A 462 5.81 22.71 3.92
CA ASP A 462 5.36 23.92 3.24
C ASP A 462 4.81 23.58 1.84
N THR A 463 3.66 24.15 1.51
CA THR A 463 3.03 23.96 0.20
C THR A 463 2.16 25.18 -0.15
N HIS A 464 1.79 25.29 -1.42
CA HIS A 464 0.84 26.29 -1.91
C HIS A 464 -0.24 25.57 -2.72
N ILE A 465 -1.49 25.62 -2.26
CA ILE A 465 -2.63 24.95 -2.89
C ILE A 465 -3.84 25.89 -2.89
N ASP A 466 -4.52 26.02 -4.02
CA ASP A 466 -5.75 26.83 -4.18
C ASP A 466 -5.60 28.28 -3.63
N ASP A 467 -4.53 28.98 -3.99
CA ASP A 467 -4.19 30.34 -3.51
C ASP A 467 -3.95 30.48 -1.98
N LYS A 468 -3.78 29.35 -1.27
CA LYS A 468 -3.45 29.31 0.16
C LYS A 468 -1.98 28.94 0.37
N GLU A 469 -1.23 29.78 1.09
CA GLU A 469 0.08 29.44 1.61
C GLU A 469 -0.10 28.60 2.88
N ILE A 470 0.53 27.43 2.90
CA ILE A 470 0.45 26.46 3.99
C ILE A 470 1.87 26.17 4.44
N HIS A 471 2.15 26.38 5.72
CA HIS A 471 3.45 26.09 6.31
C HIS A 471 3.40 24.78 7.11
N GLU A 472 4.54 24.13 7.23
CA GLU A 472 4.70 22.96 8.08
C GLU A 472 4.16 23.23 9.50
N GLY A 473 3.31 22.35 9.99
CA GLY A 473 2.63 22.46 11.28
C GLY A 473 1.37 23.33 11.28
N ASP A 474 0.95 23.90 10.14
CA ASP A 474 -0.35 24.55 10.03
C ASP A 474 -1.48 23.50 10.12
N ILE A 475 -2.60 23.91 10.71
CA ILE A 475 -3.80 23.06 10.77
C ILE A 475 -4.63 23.29 9.53
N MET A 476 -4.98 22.20 8.86
CA MET A 476 -5.75 22.21 7.62
C MET A 476 -7.13 21.58 7.84
N GLY A 477 -8.16 22.23 7.33
CA GLY A 477 -9.50 21.66 7.17
C GLY A 477 -9.70 21.24 5.71
N ILE A 478 -9.78 19.93 5.47
CA ILE A 478 -9.89 19.35 4.12
C ILE A 478 -11.32 18.86 3.91
N GLY A 479 -11.98 19.36 2.89
CA GLY A 479 -13.30 18.89 2.46
C GLY A 479 -13.26 18.05 1.20
N ASP A 480 -14.44 17.70 0.68
CA ASP A 480 -14.57 16.84 -0.51
C ASP A 480 -13.90 17.43 -1.76
N ALA A 481 -13.90 18.74 -1.90
CA ALA A 481 -13.40 19.46 -3.08
C ALA A 481 -11.97 20.00 -2.93
N GLY A 482 -11.37 19.96 -1.72
CA GLY A 482 -10.04 20.50 -1.46
C GLY A 482 -9.89 21.12 -0.07
N ILE A 483 -8.90 22.01 0.10
CA ILE A 483 -8.61 22.65 1.39
C ILE A 483 -9.59 23.80 1.63
N LEU A 484 -10.46 23.63 2.60
CA LEU A 484 -11.48 24.62 3.00
C LEU A 484 -10.87 25.67 3.92
N ALA A 485 -10.14 25.26 4.96
CA ALA A 485 -9.59 26.16 5.96
C ALA A 485 -8.10 25.88 6.24
N VAL A 486 -7.34 26.91 6.57
CA VAL A 486 -5.95 26.81 7.06
C VAL A 486 -5.82 27.74 8.25
N GLY A 487 -5.30 27.25 9.36
CA GLY A 487 -5.16 28.01 10.59
C GLY A 487 -4.01 27.52 11.47
N LYS A 488 -3.94 28.06 12.69
CA LYS A 488 -2.89 27.73 13.67
C LYS A 488 -3.43 26.95 14.88
N SER A 489 -4.73 26.75 14.96
CA SER A 489 -5.38 25.99 16.04
C SER A 489 -6.41 25.04 15.48
N VAL A 490 -6.54 23.87 16.10
CA VAL A 490 -7.48 22.82 15.71
C VAL A 490 -8.91 23.35 15.78
N ASP A 491 -9.33 23.89 16.93
CA ASP A 491 -10.70 24.40 17.15
C ASP A 491 -11.08 25.52 16.17
N GLY A 492 -10.15 26.47 15.94
CA GLY A 492 -10.38 27.60 15.01
C GLY A 492 -10.55 27.10 13.58
N THR A 493 -9.64 26.23 13.11
CA THR A 493 -9.69 25.68 11.74
C THR A 493 -10.92 24.81 11.54
N THR A 494 -11.34 24.06 12.56
CA THR A 494 -12.58 23.25 12.51
C THR A 494 -13.81 24.13 12.32
N LYS A 495 -13.91 25.23 13.07
CA LYS A 495 -15.03 26.20 12.92
C LYS A 495 -15.03 26.91 11.58
N ASP A 496 -13.85 27.32 11.11
CA ASP A 496 -13.69 27.97 9.79
C ASP A 496 -14.08 27.00 8.65
N MET A 497 -13.77 25.72 8.79
CA MET A 497 -14.17 24.68 7.84
C MET A 497 -15.69 24.44 7.89
N LEU A 498 -16.28 24.32 9.09
CA LEU A 498 -17.72 24.15 9.26
C LEU A 498 -18.52 25.29 8.62
N ALA A 499 -18.03 26.52 8.72
CA ALA A 499 -18.67 27.68 8.09
C ALA A 499 -18.77 27.57 6.55
N GLN A 500 -17.99 26.68 5.92
CA GLN A 500 -18.04 26.41 4.48
C GLN A 500 -18.83 25.13 4.14
N LEU A 501 -18.99 24.22 5.10
CA LEU A 501 -19.74 22.98 4.90
C LEU A 501 -21.23 23.14 5.19
N VAL A 502 -21.57 23.89 6.22
CA VAL A 502 -22.94 24.14 6.66
C VAL A 502 -23.68 25.01 5.63
N ASN A 503 -24.94 24.66 5.35
CA ASN A 503 -25.86 25.43 4.52
C ASN A 503 -27.27 25.45 5.16
N ASP A 504 -28.23 26.10 4.49
CA ASP A 504 -29.60 26.26 4.97
C ASP A 504 -30.38 24.93 5.11
N ASP A 505 -29.92 23.86 4.46
CA ASP A 505 -30.55 22.53 4.47
C ASP A 505 -29.86 21.57 5.46
N SER A 506 -28.84 22.04 6.18
CA SER A 506 -28.09 21.21 7.14
C SER A 506 -28.81 21.14 8.47
N GLU A 507 -28.98 19.93 9.03
CA GLU A 507 -29.71 19.68 10.29
C GLU A 507 -28.81 19.03 11.37
N LEU A 508 -27.74 18.29 10.96
CA LEU A 508 -26.88 17.53 11.86
C LEU A 508 -25.40 17.81 11.59
N ILE A 509 -24.62 17.97 12.64
CA ILE A 509 -23.17 18.02 12.64
C ILE A 509 -22.64 16.88 13.53
N SER A 510 -21.95 15.90 12.94
CA SER A 510 -21.30 14.83 13.70
C SER A 510 -19.79 15.02 13.69
N LEU A 511 -19.17 14.97 14.88
CA LEU A 511 -17.73 15.06 15.08
C LEU A 511 -17.18 13.71 15.53
N TYR A 512 -16.17 13.19 14.84
CA TYR A 512 -15.42 12.00 15.23
C TYR A 512 -14.01 12.45 15.61
N TYR A 513 -13.67 12.47 16.91
CA TYR A 513 -12.37 12.92 17.37
C TYR A 513 -11.33 11.79 17.35
N GLY A 514 -10.09 12.16 16.95
CA GLY A 514 -8.98 11.26 16.81
C GLY A 514 -8.23 10.95 18.11
N GLU A 515 -7.24 10.09 18.04
CA GLU A 515 -6.43 9.66 19.20
C GLU A 515 -5.65 10.79 19.90
N GLU A 516 -5.36 11.89 19.18
CA GLU A 516 -4.64 13.05 19.71
C GLU A 516 -5.55 14.09 20.36
N VAL A 517 -6.87 13.86 20.41
CA VAL A 517 -7.85 14.77 21.01
C VAL A 517 -8.48 14.12 22.25
N SER A 518 -8.42 14.79 23.37
CA SER A 518 -9.07 14.33 24.59
C SER A 518 -10.58 14.55 24.55
N GLU A 519 -11.32 13.75 25.31
CA GLU A 519 -12.78 13.89 25.46
C GLU A 519 -13.18 15.29 25.94
N GLU A 520 -12.43 15.87 26.89
CA GLU A 520 -12.67 17.24 27.41
C GLU A 520 -12.53 18.31 26.32
N GLU A 521 -11.53 18.18 25.42
CA GLU A 521 -11.35 19.08 24.28
C GLU A 521 -12.47 18.92 23.26
N ALA A 522 -12.90 17.69 22.99
CA ALA A 522 -13.99 17.40 22.09
C ALA A 522 -15.33 17.95 22.62
N GLU A 523 -15.65 17.73 23.90
CA GLU A 523 -16.85 18.28 24.54
C GLU A 523 -16.88 19.81 24.50
N LYS A 524 -15.73 20.44 24.76
CA LYS A 524 -15.59 21.90 24.69
C LYS A 524 -15.86 22.43 23.29
N LEU A 525 -15.27 21.81 22.26
CA LEU A 525 -15.48 22.23 20.87
C LEU A 525 -16.93 22.00 20.45
N THR A 526 -17.54 20.89 20.86
CA THR A 526 -18.96 20.59 20.61
C THR A 526 -19.86 21.69 21.15
N ALA A 527 -19.67 22.08 22.42
CA ALA A 527 -20.43 23.17 23.02
C ALA A 527 -20.24 24.52 22.29
N GLU A 528 -19.02 24.81 21.81
CA GLU A 528 -18.77 26.03 21.02
C GLU A 528 -19.46 25.99 19.65
N ILE A 529 -19.60 24.78 19.04
CA ILE A 529 -20.27 24.57 17.75
C ILE A 529 -21.79 24.67 17.94
N GLU A 530 -22.36 24.11 19.03
CA GLU A 530 -23.78 24.27 19.40
C GLU A 530 -24.18 25.74 19.57
N GLU A 531 -23.29 26.55 20.18
CA GLU A 531 -23.53 28.00 20.29
C GLU A 531 -23.51 28.72 18.93
N LEU A 532 -22.69 28.24 17.96
CA LEU A 532 -22.58 28.81 16.61
C LEU A 532 -23.77 28.39 15.71
N TYR A 533 -24.30 27.20 15.92
CA TYR A 533 -25.35 26.58 15.10
C TYR A 533 -26.52 26.09 16.00
N PRO A 534 -27.25 27.01 16.64
CA PRO A 534 -28.27 26.64 17.65
C PRO A 534 -29.51 25.93 17.10
N ASP A 535 -29.68 25.92 15.78
CA ASP A 535 -30.77 25.25 15.09
C ASP A 535 -30.38 23.85 14.56
N MET A 536 -29.14 23.38 14.83
CA MET A 536 -28.63 22.09 14.43
C MET A 536 -28.39 21.17 15.63
N ASP A 537 -28.55 19.87 15.41
CA ASP A 537 -28.09 18.87 16.36
C ASP A 537 -26.55 18.67 16.18
N VAL A 538 -25.81 18.60 17.27
CA VAL A 538 -24.34 18.41 17.25
C VAL A 538 -24.00 17.23 18.14
N ASP A 539 -23.37 16.22 17.53
CA ASP A 539 -22.92 15.00 18.21
C ASP A 539 -21.39 14.87 18.12
N ALA A 540 -20.78 14.40 19.21
CA ALA A 540 -19.36 14.07 19.24
C ALA A 540 -19.14 12.61 19.66
N HIS A 541 -18.32 11.90 18.89
CA HIS A 541 -18.01 10.49 19.11
C HIS A 541 -16.50 10.27 19.12
N MET A 542 -16.03 9.39 20.00
CA MET A 542 -14.66 8.93 19.92
C MET A 542 -14.47 8.12 18.64
N GLY A 543 -13.67 8.62 17.73
CA GLY A 543 -13.28 7.90 16.52
C GLY A 543 -12.00 7.10 16.73
N GLY A 544 -11.04 7.68 17.46
CA GLY A 544 -9.72 7.09 17.72
C GLY A 544 -8.87 6.92 16.47
N GLN A 545 -9.19 7.64 15.40
CA GLN A 545 -8.40 7.63 14.15
C GLN A 545 -7.08 8.38 14.35
N PRO A 546 -5.96 7.89 13.74
CA PRO A 546 -4.69 8.59 13.72
C PRO A 546 -4.71 9.73 12.69
N ILE A 547 -3.76 10.68 12.79
CA ILE A 547 -3.49 11.75 11.83
C ILE A 547 -4.55 12.86 11.81
N TYR A 548 -5.82 12.52 11.90
CA TYR A 548 -6.91 13.49 11.87
C TYR A 548 -7.40 13.78 13.30
N TYR A 549 -7.29 15.05 13.70
CA TYR A 549 -7.86 15.53 14.96
C TYR A 549 -9.37 15.35 14.99
N TYR A 550 -10.02 15.72 13.89
CA TYR A 550 -11.46 15.52 13.72
C TYR A 550 -11.78 15.04 12.30
N VAL A 551 -12.74 14.15 12.21
CA VAL A 551 -13.49 13.85 10.99
C VAL A 551 -14.91 14.32 11.22
N LEU A 552 -15.48 15.10 10.30
CA LEU A 552 -16.76 15.77 10.44
C LEU A 552 -17.72 15.31 9.36
N ALA A 553 -18.98 15.19 9.73
CA ALA A 553 -20.11 15.10 8.81
C ALA A 553 -21.05 16.28 9.03
N VAL A 554 -21.60 16.80 7.93
CA VAL A 554 -22.68 17.79 7.92
C VAL A 554 -23.77 17.25 7.01
N GLU A 555 -24.95 17.02 7.59
CA GLU A 555 -26.11 16.40 6.94
C GLU A 555 -27.34 17.30 7.03
#